data_7ee7222f674a624810c37b978910ece6
#
_entry.id   7ee7222f674a624810c37b978910ece6
#
_cell.length_a   1.000
_cell.length_b   1.000
_cell.length_c   1.000
_cell.angle_alpha   90.00
_cell.angle_beta   90.00
_cell.angle_gamma   90.00
#
_symmetry.space_group_name_H-M   'P 1'
#
loop_
_entity.id
_entity.type
_entity.pdbx_description
1 polymer ?
#
loop_
_entity_poly.entity_id
_entity_poly.type
_entity_poly.pdbx_seq_one_letter_code
_entity_poly.pdbx_strand_id
1 'polypeptide(L)'
;MSRATLQQQEMGLGPAWQARAGWFEQHPAQMLRQQLQAEAVKTEPSADIAMTALPEPLSSAKPESPAPLEVLSSAASAPKPAAISPKPAEPAPAAEPLRAEIHAESPLLDWPQLQRKVANCQDCRLCETRTQTVFGRGNPQARWMLIGEAPGENEDRQGLPFVGRAGQLLDNMLSAAGLDRDQDVYIANVLKCRPPGNRNPAPDEIAACNGYLLQQIRHIQPTLIIALGRFAAQTLLETEDSIGRLRGKTHSYQGVPLVVSYHPAYLLRNQPDKAKAWQDLLLARKIFRQAGSC
;
A
#
# COMPACT_ATOMS: atom_id res chain seq x y z
N MET A 1 -18.20 -27.20 -23.75
CA MET A 1 -18.10 -26.30 -22.58
C MET A 1 -18.76 -27.00 -21.40
N SER A 2 -18.14 -26.95 -20.20
CA SER A 2 -18.73 -27.57 -19.02
C SER A 2 -19.91 -26.71 -18.49
N ARG A 3 -20.89 -27.37 -17.81
CA ARG A 3 -22.04 -26.69 -17.20
C ARG A 3 -21.58 -25.57 -16.21
N ALA A 4 -20.46 -25.75 -15.54
CA ALA A 4 -19.84 -24.76 -14.67
C ALA A 4 -19.34 -23.52 -15.42
N THR A 5 -18.79 -23.69 -16.62
CA THR A 5 -18.31 -22.59 -17.46
C THR A 5 -19.45 -21.71 -17.98
N LEU A 6 -20.60 -22.33 -18.33
CA LEU A 6 -21.82 -21.60 -18.74
C LEU A 6 -22.40 -20.82 -17.55
N GLN A 7 -22.45 -21.40 -16.37
CA GLN A 7 -22.97 -20.77 -15.16
C GLN A 7 -22.12 -19.58 -14.70
N GLN A 8 -20.80 -19.64 -14.86
CA GLN A 8 -19.90 -18.52 -14.60
C GLN A 8 -20.07 -17.37 -15.62
N GLN A 9 -20.34 -17.71 -16.86
CA GLN A 9 -20.59 -16.72 -17.92
C GLN A 9 -21.92 -15.99 -17.73
N GLU A 10 -22.96 -16.70 -17.28
CA GLU A 10 -24.25 -16.12 -16.94
C GLU A 10 -24.21 -15.22 -15.69
N MET A 11 -23.31 -15.49 -14.76
CA MET A 11 -23.07 -14.65 -13.57
C MET A 11 -22.14 -13.45 -13.84
N GLY A 12 -21.71 -13.21 -15.08
CA GLY A 12 -20.80 -12.13 -15.43
C GLY A 12 -19.39 -12.27 -14.84
N LEU A 13 -19.05 -13.44 -14.34
CA LEU A 13 -17.74 -13.77 -13.80
C LEU A 13 -16.81 -14.18 -14.93
N GLY A 14 -16.30 -13.36 -15.77
CA GLY A 14 -15.41 -13.62 -16.89
C GLY A 14 -14.79 -15.03 -17.03
N PRO A 15 -13.95 -15.34 -18.01
CA PRO A 15 -13.45 -16.68 -18.21
C PRO A 15 -12.70 -17.17 -16.96
N ALA A 16 -13.03 -18.38 -16.51
CA ALA A 16 -12.33 -19.03 -15.41
C ALA A 16 -10.83 -19.08 -15.73
N TRP A 17 -10.03 -18.45 -14.90
CA TRP A 17 -8.57 -18.46 -15.01
C TRP A 17 -8.10 -19.90 -14.77
N GLN A 18 -7.70 -20.58 -15.82
CA GLN A 18 -6.97 -21.84 -15.72
C GLN A 18 -5.50 -21.52 -15.79
N ALA A 19 -4.74 -21.97 -14.80
CA ALA A 19 -3.29 -21.89 -14.85
C ALA A 19 -2.83 -22.64 -16.10
N ARG A 20 -1.92 -22.04 -16.87
CA ARG A 20 -1.31 -22.70 -18.03
C ARG A 20 -0.67 -24.00 -17.55
N ALA A 21 -0.90 -25.12 -18.25
CA ALA A 21 -0.30 -26.40 -17.88
C ALA A 21 1.23 -26.26 -17.67
N GLY A 22 1.72 -26.77 -16.54
CA GLY A 22 3.14 -26.63 -16.15
C GLY A 22 3.53 -25.31 -15.47
N TRP A 23 2.63 -24.32 -15.36
CA TRP A 23 3.00 -23.04 -14.73
C TRP A 23 3.38 -23.16 -13.25
N PHE A 24 2.67 -24.04 -12.53
CA PHE A 24 2.97 -24.30 -11.11
C PHE A 24 4.26 -25.11 -10.94
N GLU A 25 4.59 -26.00 -11.87
CA GLU A 25 5.78 -26.86 -11.80
C GLU A 25 7.08 -26.11 -12.05
N GLN A 26 7.02 -25.00 -12.80
CA GLN A 26 8.17 -24.16 -13.16
C GLN A 26 8.31 -22.90 -12.29
N HIS A 27 7.41 -22.70 -11.33
CA HIS A 27 7.46 -21.50 -10.51
C HIS A 27 8.60 -21.59 -9.47
N PRO A 28 9.49 -20.58 -9.37
CA PRO A 28 10.67 -20.60 -8.47
C PRO A 28 10.36 -20.99 -7.03
N ALA A 29 9.22 -20.56 -6.51
CA ALA A 29 8.77 -20.88 -5.14
C ALA A 29 8.44 -22.37 -4.95
N GLN A 30 8.02 -23.09 -6.00
CA GLN A 30 7.78 -24.54 -5.91
C GLN A 30 9.08 -25.33 -6.09
N MET A 31 9.97 -24.87 -6.94
CA MET A 31 11.31 -25.47 -7.06
C MET A 31 12.05 -25.35 -5.72
N LEU A 32 11.97 -24.21 -5.04
CA LEU A 32 12.54 -24.04 -3.70
C LEU A 32 11.88 -24.95 -2.66
N ARG A 33 10.55 -25.12 -2.69
CA ARG A 33 9.84 -26.06 -1.81
C ARG A 33 10.24 -27.52 -2.06
N GLN A 34 10.41 -27.92 -3.31
CA GLN A 34 10.86 -29.26 -3.66
C GLN A 34 12.31 -29.51 -3.22
N GLN A 35 13.18 -28.50 -3.34
CA GLN A 35 14.56 -28.58 -2.82
C GLN A 35 14.58 -28.71 -1.30
N LEU A 36 13.82 -27.89 -0.58
CA LEU A 36 13.73 -27.97 0.89
C LEU A 36 13.13 -29.29 1.37
N GLN A 37 12.16 -29.86 0.67
CA GLN A 37 11.60 -31.17 0.98
C GLN A 37 12.59 -32.31 0.68
N ALA A 38 13.36 -32.21 -0.39
CA ALA A 38 14.39 -33.19 -0.74
C ALA A 38 15.55 -33.16 0.26
N GLU A 39 15.88 -32.01 0.81
CA GLU A 39 16.89 -31.88 1.89
C GLU A 39 16.38 -32.40 3.24
N ALA A 40 15.09 -32.17 3.57
CA ALA A 40 14.48 -32.70 4.79
C ALA A 40 14.44 -34.24 4.83
N VAL A 41 14.21 -34.89 3.68
CA VAL A 41 14.23 -36.38 3.58
C VAL A 41 15.63 -36.96 3.76
N LYS A 42 16.70 -36.19 3.53
CA LYS A 42 18.08 -36.63 3.71
C LYS A 42 18.58 -36.53 5.15
N THR A 43 17.84 -35.90 6.04
CA THR A 43 18.26 -35.62 7.44
C THR A 43 17.45 -36.37 8.48
N GLU A 44 16.71 -37.44 8.15
CA GLU A 44 16.11 -38.29 9.17
C GLU A 44 17.21 -39.17 9.84
N PRO A 45 17.51 -38.94 11.11
CA PRO A 45 18.36 -39.85 11.86
C PRO A 45 17.57 -41.11 12.20
N SER A 46 18.13 -42.27 11.89
CA SER A 46 17.70 -43.59 12.37
C SER A 46 17.57 -43.54 13.92
N ALA A 47 16.35 -43.58 14.41
CA ALA A 47 16.05 -43.63 15.82
C ALA A 47 15.54 -45.00 16.22
N ASP A 48 16.48 -45.87 16.63
CA ASP A 48 16.25 -46.92 17.63
C ASP A 48 16.37 -46.24 19.00
N ILE A 49 15.29 -45.89 19.64
CA ILE A 49 15.24 -45.62 21.08
C ILE A 49 13.90 -46.17 21.64
N ALA A 50 14.05 -47.04 22.62
CA ALA A 50 13.08 -47.82 23.36
C ALA A 50 11.87 -47.01 23.93
N MET A 51 10.70 -47.65 23.84
CA MET A 51 9.46 -47.32 24.55
C MET A 51 9.72 -47.15 26.07
N THR A 52 9.42 -45.97 26.60
CA THR A 52 9.11 -45.77 28.02
C THR A 52 7.75 -45.10 28.14
N ALA A 53 6.89 -45.69 29.00
CA ALA A 53 5.47 -45.44 29.14
C ALA A 53 5.09 -43.99 29.43
N LEU A 54 4.01 -43.54 28.79
CA LEU A 54 3.30 -42.28 29.07
C LEU A 54 2.36 -42.47 30.28
N PRO A 55 2.23 -41.49 31.19
CA PRO A 55 1.16 -41.46 32.17
C PRO A 55 -0.15 -40.92 31.54
N GLU A 56 -1.28 -41.48 32.01
CA GLU A 56 -2.64 -41.17 31.55
C GLU A 56 -3.06 -39.70 31.77
N PRO A 57 -4.00 -39.19 30.97
CA PRO A 57 -4.51 -37.82 31.14
C PRO A 57 -5.64 -37.79 32.19
N LEU A 58 -5.53 -36.85 33.12
CA LEU A 58 -6.55 -36.53 34.13
C LEU A 58 -7.80 -35.93 33.46
N SER A 59 -8.92 -36.47 33.87
CA SER A 59 -10.34 -36.20 33.58
C SER A 59 -10.74 -34.73 33.70
N SER A 60 -11.46 -34.28 32.66
CA SER A 60 -12.57 -33.32 32.56
C SER A 60 -12.90 -32.44 33.76
N ALA A 61 -12.76 -31.12 33.57
CA ALA A 61 -13.57 -30.12 34.25
C ALA A 61 -14.29 -29.26 33.18
N LYS A 62 -15.62 -29.29 33.27
CA LYS A 62 -16.61 -28.57 32.45
C LYS A 62 -16.67 -27.12 32.97
N PRO A 63 -16.56 -26.06 32.16
CA PRO A 63 -16.88 -24.72 32.64
C PRO A 63 -18.40 -24.49 32.65
N GLU A 64 -18.91 -24.05 33.79
CA GLU A 64 -20.28 -23.56 34.00
C GLU A 64 -20.51 -22.25 33.25
N SER A 65 -21.73 -22.19 32.68
CA SER A 65 -22.25 -21.00 32.01
C SER A 65 -22.74 -19.99 33.06
N PRO A 66 -22.40 -18.69 32.92
CA PRO A 66 -23.00 -17.67 33.79
C PRO A 66 -24.41 -17.31 33.32
N ALA A 67 -25.32 -17.19 34.31
CA ALA A 67 -26.72 -16.85 34.21
C ALA A 67 -26.95 -15.41 33.65
N PRO A 68 -28.15 -15.14 33.12
CA PRO A 68 -28.49 -13.84 32.51
C PRO A 68 -28.73 -12.78 33.59
N LEU A 69 -28.14 -11.61 33.43
CA LEU A 69 -28.38 -10.39 34.20
C LEU A 69 -29.69 -9.74 33.71
N GLU A 70 -30.63 -9.53 34.63
CA GLU A 70 -31.89 -8.83 34.44
C GLU A 70 -31.64 -7.36 34.04
N VAL A 71 -32.34 -6.94 32.99
CA VAL A 71 -32.42 -5.57 32.52
C VAL A 71 -33.42 -4.80 33.41
N LEU A 72 -32.92 -3.97 34.31
CA LEU A 72 -33.74 -2.95 34.99
C LEU A 72 -33.88 -1.74 34.06
N SER A 73 -35.07 -1.63 33.49
CA SER A 73 -35.56 -0.44 32.79
C SER A 73 -35.79 0.69 33.80
N SER A 74 -35.01 1.76 33.71
CA SER A 74 -35.34 3.03 34.39
C SER A 74 -35.38 4.10 33.31
N ALA A 75 -36.61 4.51 32.98
CA ALA A 75 -36.91 5.67 32.17
C ALA A 75 -36.62 6.95 32.97
N ALA A 76 -35.64 7.73 32.59
CA ALA A 76 -35.46 9.09 33.02
C ALA A 76 -35.48 10.04 31.81
N SER A 77 -36.53 10.88 31.78
CA SER A 77 -36.76 11.93 30.78
C SER A 77 -35.63 12.97 30.82
N ALA A 78 -34.94 13.16 29.73
CA ALA A 78 -34.01 14.28 29.54
C ALA A 78 -34.74 15.51 29.01
N PRO A 79 -34.46 16.72 29.51
CA PRO A 79 -35.09 17.95 29.04
C PRO A 79 -34.52 18.39 27.69
N LYS A 80 -35.41 18.85 26.84
CA LYS A 80 -35.18 19.40 25.51
C LYS A 80 -34.28 20.62 25.57
N PRO A 81 -33.16 20.73 24.86
CA PRO A 81 -32.38 21.97 24.80
C PRO A 81 -33.10 23.02 23.96
N ALA A 82 -33.16 24.24 24.52
CA ALA A 82 -33.68 25.44 23.85
C ALA A 82 -32.82 25.78 22.62
N ALA A 83 -33.48 26.14 21.52
CA ALA A 83 -32.84 26.64 20.32
C ALA A 83 -32.15 28.00 20.58
N ILE A 84 -30.83 28.02 20.52
CA ILE A 84 -30.03 29.24 20.45
C ILE A 84 -29.77 29.51 18.99
N SER A 85 -30.39 30.55 18.44
CA SER A 85 -30.10 31.03 17.08
C SER A 85 -28.65 31.52 16.99
N PRO A 86 -27.83 31.06 16.06
CA PRO A 86 -26.50 31.60 15.85
C PRO A 86 -26.60 33.00 15.21
N LYS A 87 -25.98 33.98 15.88
CA LYS A 87 -25.67 35.30 15.33
C LYS A 87 -24.79 35.10 14.07
N PRO A 88 -25.00 35.82 12.95
CA PRO A 88 -24.12 35.74 11.81
C PRO A 88 -22.68 36.07 12.19
N ALA A 89 -21.78 35.13 12.03
CA ALA A 89 -20.34 35.36 12.15
C ALA A 89 -19.88 36.18 10.95
N GLU A 90 -19.17 37.25 11.23
CA GLU A 90 -18.43 38.04 10.26
C GLU A 90 -17.47 37.14 9.46
N PRO A 91 -17.36 37.30 8.13
CA PRO A 91 -16.45 36.46 7.34
C PRO A 91 -15.01 36.74 7.78
N ALA A 92 -14.38 35.71 8.34
CA ALA A 92 -12.93 35.72 8.54
C ALA A 92 -12.23 35.98 7.19
N PRO A 93 -11.12 36.74 7.18
CA PRO A 93 -10.40 37.01 5.96
C PRO A 93 -9.99 35.69 5.35
N ALA A 94 -10.32 35.52 4.05
CA ALA A 94 -9.92 34.35 3.26
C ALA A 94 -8.41 34.18 3.40
N ALA A 95 -7.99 33.09 4.03
CA ALA A 95 -6.59 32.65 3.98
C ALA A 95 -6.28 32.43 2.50
N GLU A 96 -5.44 33.28 1.95
CA GLU A 96 -4.88 33.04 0.62
C GLU A 96 -4.26 31.64 0.63
N PRO A 97 -4.53 30.82 -0.42
CA PRO A 97 -3.85 29.55 -0.52
C PRO A 97 -2.36 29.84 -0.58
N LEU A 98 -1.61 29.39 0.41
CA LEU A 98 -0.16 29.31 0.37
C LEU A 98 0.20 28.40 -0.83
N ARG A 99 0.24 29.03 -1.99
CA ARG A 99 0.66 28.38 -3.22
C ARG A 99 2.06 27.83 -2.97
N ALA A 100 2.21 26.55 -3.25
CA ALA A 100 3.45 25.80 -3.22
C ALA A 100 4.44 26.31 -4.29
N GLU A 101 4.80 27.57 -4.25
CA GLU A 101 5.87 28.16 -5.09
C GLU A 101 7.28 27.85 -4.55
N ILE A 102 7.37 27.19 -3.37
CA ILE A 102 8.63 27.08 -2.63
C ILE A 102 9.56 25.96 -3.13
N HIS A 103 9.11 25.05 -4.02
CA HIS A 103 9.93 23.86 -4.32
C HIS A 103 10.40 23.68 -5.78
N ALA A 104 9.97 24.52 -6.70
CA ALA A 104 10.39 24.40 -8.10
C ALA A 104 11.84 24.87 -8.36
N GLU A 105 12.40 25.69 -7.48
CA GLU A 105 13.71 26.35 -7.68
C GLU A 105 14.86 25.78 -6.83
N SER A 106 14.62 24.79 -5.99
CA SER A 106 15.72 24.19 -5.23
C SER A 106 16.68 23.46 -6.19
N PRO A 107 18.00 23.70 -6.08
CA PRO A 107 18.98 23.03 -6.94
C PRO A 107 18.85 21.52 -6.79
N LEU A 108 18.95 20.80 -7.91
CA LEU A 108 18.89 19.35 -7.93
C LEU A 108 20.13 18.81 -7.20
N LEU A 109 19.93 18.20 -6.04
CA LEU A 109 20.99 17.51 -5.30
C LEU A 109 21.37 16.24 -6.04
N ASP A 110 22.61 15.79 -5.97
CA ASP A 110 22.93 14.45 -6.44
C ASP A 110 22.23 13.37 -5.59
N TRP A 111 22.08 12.17 -6.13
CA TRP A 111 21.33 11.11 -5.48
C TRP A 111 21.83 10.76 -4.06
N PRO A 112 23.14 10.59 -3.81
CA PRO A 112 23.68 10.40 -2.47
C PRO A 112 23.45 11.60 -1.53
N GLN A 113 23.53 12.83 -2.03
CA GLN A 113 23.24 14.03 -1.24
C GLN A 113 21.75 14.08 -0.85
N LEU A 114 20.85 13.77 -1.78
CA LEU A 114 19.43 13.70 -1.52
C LEU A 114 19.10 12.63 -0.47
N GLN A 115 19.70 11.45 -0.56
CA GLN A 115 19.55 10.41 0.45
C GLN A 115 19.99 10.86 1.85
N ARG A 116 21.17 11.48 1.95
CA ARG A 116 21.68 12.01 3.22
C ARG A 116 20.80 13.12 3.77
N LYS A 117 20.29 14.01 2.91
CA LYS A 117 19.39 15.09 3.32
C LYS A 117 18.07 14.54 3.88
N VAL A 118 17.48 13.54 3.23
CA VAL A 118 16.26 12.88 3.72
C VAL A 118 16.51 12.14 5.03
N ALA A 119 17.64 11.42 5.16
CA ALA A 119 17.98 10.69 6.38
C ALA A 119 18.07 11.61 7.61
N ASN A 120 18.60 12.83 7.42
CA ASN A 120 18.81 13.82 8.49
C ASN A 120 17.72 14.90 8.53
N CYS A 121 16.62 14.75 7.79
CA CYS A 121 15.55 15.74 7.70
C CYS A 121 14.89 16.01 9.05
N GLN A 122 14.65 17.28 9.38
CA GLN A 122 13.95 17.76 10.56
C GLN A 122 12.86 18.80 10.21
N ASP A 123 12.40 18.81 8.96
CA ASP A 123 11.54 19.88 8.43
C ASP A 123 10.08 19.80 8.94
N CYS A 124 9.69 18.73 9.63
CA CYS A 124 8.36 18.58 10.25
C CYS A 124 8.42 17.70 11.51
N ARG A 125 7.34 17.71 12.30
CA ARG A 125 7.25 16.97 13.58
C ARG A 125 7.41 15.45 13.46
N LEU A 126 7.27 14.86 12.28
CA LEU A 126 7.45 13.43 12.11
C LEU A 126 8.88 12.96 12.39
N CYS A 127 9.86 13.86 12.40
CA CYS A 127 11.23 13.55 12.78
C CYS A 127 11.37 13.14 14.26
N GLU A 128 10.44 13.56 15.12
CA GLU A 128 10.46 13.27 16.56
C GLU A 128 9.99 11.86 16.89
N THR A 129 9.15 11.27 16.01
CA THR A 129 8.46 10.01 16.31
C THR A 129 8.85 8.86 15.40
N ARG A 130 9.56 9.12 14.31
CA ARG A 130 10.05 8.06 13.41
C ARG A 130 11.23 7.32 14.03
N THR A 131 11.37 6.04 13.70
CA THR A 131 12.60 5.28 13.97
C THR A 131 13.68 5.66 12.95
N GLN A 132 13.29 5.71 11.68
CA GLN A 132 14.17 6.15 10.58
C GLN A 132 13.34 6.66 9.39
N THR A 133 14.00 7.28 8.43
CA THR A 133 13.36 7.71 7.18
C THR A 133 13.27 6.54 6.20
N VAL A 134 12.25 6.57 5.35
CA VAL A 134 12.06 5.61 4.25
C VAL A 134 12.24 6.37 2.95
N PHE A 135 13.44 6.31 2.39
CA PHE A 135 13.79 7.07 1.18
C PHE A 135 13.07 6.54 -0.05
N GLY A 136 13.19 5.23 -0.29
CA GLY A 136 12.62 4.52 -1.42
C GLY A 136 13.35 3.19 -1.65
N ARG A 137 12.88 2.40 -2.63
CA ARG A 137 13.49 1.14 -3.02
C ARG A 137 13.26 0.84 -4.50
N GLY A 138 14.18 0.12 -5.11
CA GLY A 138 14.14 -0.33 -6.49
C GLY A 138 15.22 0.34 -7.33
N ASN A 139 15.09 0.25 -8.65
CA ASN A 139 16.08 0.76 -9.57
C ASN A 139 15.95 2.28 -9.77
N PRO A 140 16.96 3.09 -9.46
CA PRO A 140 16.93 4.54 -9.71
C PRO A 140 16.82 4.93 -11.19
N GLN A 141 17.02 3.98 -12.10
CA GLN A 141 16.87 4.16 -13.55
C GLN A 141 15.59 3.49 -14.07
N ALA A 142 14.68 3.11 -13.17
CA ALA A 142 13.43 2.47 -13.54
C ALA A 142 12.54 3.41 -14.36
N ARG A 143 11.89 2.86 -15.35
CA ARG A 143 10.90 3.58 -16.16
C ARG A 143 9.51 3.66 -15.50
N TRP A 144 9.27 2.83 -14.47
CA TRP A 144 8.04 2.82 -13.67
C TRP A 144 8.32 3.36 -12.27
N MET A 145 7.52 4.30 -11.81
CA MET A 145 7.59 4.79 -10.44
C MET A 145 6.26 4.58 -9.72
N LEU A 146 6.31 3.92 -8.57
CA LEU A 146 5.15 3.69 -7.72
C LEU A 146 5.24 4.61 -6.51
N ILE A 147 4.18 5.37 -6.26
CA ILE A 147 4.15 6.34 -5.17
C ILE A 147 3.02 6.00 -4.22
N GLY A 148 3.37 5.60 -3.00
CA GLY A 148 2.45 5.38 -1.89
C GLY A 148 2.25 6.63 -1.04
N GLU A 149 1.53 6.48 0.08
CA GLU A 149 1.16 7.57 0.99
C GLU A 149 2.30 7.87 1.98
N ALA A 150 2.59 6.95 2.86
CA ALA A 150 3.55 7.10 3.97
C ALA A 150 4.07 5.73 4.41
N PRO A 151 5.21 5.69 5.14
CA PRO A 151 5.69 4.48 5.77
C PRO A 151 4.74 3.98 6.87
N GLY A 152 4.56 2.67 6.95
CA GLY A 152 3.95 1.99 8.08
C GLY A 152 4.99 1.60 9.14
N GLU A 153 4.57 0.83 10.14
CA GLU A 153 5.45 0.44 11.26
C GLU A 153 6.62 -0.44 10.83
N ASN A 154 6.39 -1.39 9.94
CA ASN A 154 7.46 -2.26 9.46
C ASN A 154 8.45 -1.50 8.57
N GLU A 155 7.94 -0.57 7.76
CA GLU A 155 8.72 0.29 6.90
C GLU A 155 9.60 1.25 7.72
N ASP A 156 9.06 1.84 8.79
CA ASP A 156 9.77 2.71 9.71
C ASP A 156 10.92 1.97 10.44
N ARG A 157 10.70 0.70 10.80
CA ARG A 157 11.74 -0.13 11.42
C ARG A 157 12.84 -0.57 10.46
N GLN A 158 12.50 -0.82 9.19
CA GLN A 158 13.43 -1.39 8.20
C GLN A 158 14.05 -0.34 7.27
N GLY A 159 13.50 0.87 7.22
CA GLY A 159 13.94 1.93 6.31
C GLY A 159 13.60 1.69 4.83
N LEU A 160 12.76 0.71 4.54
CA LEU A 160 12.39 0.32 3.18
C LEU A 160 10.87 0.40 2.97
N PRO A 161 10.37 0.88 1.82
CA PRO A 161 8.94 0.97 1.55
C PRO A 161 8.33 -0.41 1.26
N PHE A 162 7.08 -0.60 1.66
CA PHE A 162 6.29 -1.78 1.34
C PHE A 162 6.95 -3.11 1.73
N VAL A 163 7.39 -3.26 2.97
CA VAL A 163 7.98 -4.50 3.53
C VAL A 163 6.98 -5.35 4.31
N GLY A 164 5.82 -4.81 4.70
CA GLY A 164 4.76 -5.52 5.40
C GLY A 164 3.84 -6.33 4.47
N ARG A 165 2.69 -6.80 4.99
CA ARG A 165 1.69 -7.57 4.23
C ARG A 165 1.18 -6.83 2.97
N ALA A 166 1.06 -5.51 3.04
CA ALA A 166 0.70 -4.68 1.90
C ALA A 166 1.77 -4.73 0.80
N GLY A 167 3.04 -4.76 1.20
CA GLY A 167 4.19 -4.92 0.30
C GLY A 167 4.20 -6.29 -0.39
N GLN A 168 3.95 -7.36 0.35
CA GLN A 168 3.83 -8.71 -0.24
C GLN A 168 2.73 -8.78 -1.30
N LEU A 169 1.58 -8.12 -1.06
CA LEU A 169 0.54 -8.03 -2.10
C LEU A 169 1.03 -7.22 -3.30
N LEU A 170 1.72 -6.10 -3.07
CA LEU A 170 2.28 -5.30 -4.16
C LEU A 170 3.28 -6.11 -5.01
N ASP A 171 4.15 -6.90 -4.37
CA ASP A 171 5.10 -7.77 -5.06
C ASP A 171 4.38 -8.79 -5.97
N ASN A 172 3.32 -9.41 -5.46
CA ASN A 172 2.49 -10.33 -6.25
C ASN A 172 1.79 -9.62 -7.41
N MET A 173 1.32 -8.37 -7.22
CA MET A 173 0.70 -7.57 -8.27
C MET A 173 1.72 -7.20 -9.36
N LEU A 174 2.93 -6.79 -9.00
CA LEU A 174 4.02 -6.48 -9.93
C LEU A 174 4.44 -7.73 -10.71
N SER A 175 4.70 -8.84 -10.03
CA SER A 175 5.05 -10.12 -10.65
C SER A 175 3.98 -10.59 -11.63
N ALA A 176 2.68 -10.50 -11.27
CA ALA A 176 1.58 -10.81 -12.17
C ALA A 176 1.52 -9.88 -13.39
N ALA A 177 1.97 -8.63 -13.24
CA ALA A 177 2.12 -7.68 -14.34
C ALA A 177 3.40 -7.89 -15.16
N GLY A 178 4.25 -8.88 -14.81
CA GLY A 178 5.53 -9.14 -15.46
C GLY A 178 6.60 -8.09 -15.16
N LEU A 179 6.55 -7.50 -13.96
CA LEU A 179 7.51 -6.50 -13.48
C LEU A 179 8.27 -7.07 -12.28
N ASP A 180 9.58 -6.90 -12.28
CA ASP A 180 10.44 -7.16 -11.13
C ASP A 180 10.52 -5.91 -10.24
N ARG A 181 10.36 -6.13 -8.91
CA ARG A 181 10.33 -5.03 -7.94
C ARG A 181 11.61 -4.22 -7.87
N ASP A 182 12.74 -4.88 -8.02
CA ASP A 182 14.05 -4.25 -7.79
C ASP A 182 14.73 -3.84 -9.11
N GLN A 183 14.25 -4.33 -10.28
CA GLN A 183 14.81 -4.02 -11.60
C GLN A 183 13.95 -3.05 -12.42
N ASP A 184 12.63 -3.26 -12.44
CA ASP A 184 11.73 -2.56 -13.38
C ASP A 184 11.06 -1.34 -12.76
N VAL A 185 11.02 -1.26 -11.42
CA VAL A 185 10.28 -0.20 -10.72
C VAL A 185 11.15 0.52 -9.68
N TYR A 186 10.76 1.75 -9.38
CA TYR A 186 11.19 2.47 -8.18
C TYR A 186 9.97 2.78 -7.31
N ILE A 187 10.03 2.46 -6.03
CA ILE A 187 8.93 2.62 -5.09
C ILE A 187 9.30 3.69 -4.07
N ALA A 188 8.46 4.70 -3.94
CA ALA A 188 8.58 5.76 -2.95
C ALA A 188 7.24 6.05 -2.27
N ASN A 189 7.24 6.91 -1.27
CA ASN A 189 6.04 7.47 -0.66
C ASN A 189 6.06 8.99 -0.74
N VAL A 190 4.89 9.62 -0.62
CA VAL A 190 4.76 11.08 -0.45
C VAL A 190 5.53 11.51 0.80
N LEU A 191 5.24 10.90 1.96
CA LEU A 191 6.00 11.13 3.18
C LEU A 191 7.18 10.17 3.29
N LYS A 192 8.30 10.67 3.83
CA LYS A 192 9.49 9.85 4.12
C LYS A 192 9.54 9.34 5.56
N CYS A 193 8.63 9.79 6.41
CA CYS A 193 8.54 9.45 7.81
C CYS A 193 7.15 8.87 8.13
N ARG A 194 7.08 7.97 9.13
CA ARG A 194 5.83 7.37 9.59
C ARG A 194 5.03 8.35 10.44
N PRO A 195 3.76 8.64 10.12
CA PRO A 195 2.87 9.34 11.03
C PRO A 195 2.52 8.50 12.27
N PRO A 196 2.43 9.09 13.47
CA PRO A 196 2.06 8.38 14.70
C PRO A 196 0.76 7.59 14.54
N GLY A 197 0.77 6.31 14.96
CA GLY A 197 -0.38 5.42 14.84
C GLY A 197 -0.84 5.14 13.41
N ASN A 198 0.00 5.41 12.40
CA ASN A 198 -0.33 5.34 10.97
C ASN A 198 -1.57 6.19 10.61
N ARG A 199 -1.72 7.37 11.23
CA ARG A 199 -2.75 8.33 10.84
C ARG A 199 -2.49 8.88 9.44
N ASN A 200 -3.50 9.50 8.87
CA ASN A 200 -3.34 10.20 7.60
C ASN A 200 -2.29 11.31 7.70
N PRO A 201 -1.55 11.57 6.60
CA PRO A 201 -0.66 12.72 6.48
C PRO A 201 -1.36 14.05 6.74
N ALA A 202 -0.72 14.97 7.44
CA ALA A 202 -1.18 16.34 7.59
C ALA A 202 -0.68 17.22 6.42
N PRO A 203 -1.41 18.29 6.04
CA PRO A 203 -1.01 19.15 4.92
C PRO A 203 0.40 19.77 5.06
N ASP A 204 0.76 20.19 6.27
CA ASP A 204 2.09 20.74 6.59
C ASP A 204 3.19 19.68 6.43
N GLU A 205 2.92 18.42 6.80
CA GLU A 205 3.85 17.30 6.62
C GLU A 205 4.07 16.98 5.13
N ILE A 206 2.98 17.02 4.35
CA ILE A 206 3.04 16.82 2.90
C ILE A 206 3.86 17.95 2.26
N ALA A 207 3.58 19.21 2.61
CA ALA A 207 4.29 20.37 2.09
C ALA A 207 5.80 20.29 2.37
N ALA A 208 6.19 19.95 3.61
CA ALA A 208 7.58 19.78 4.00
C ALA A 208 8.29 18.63 3.25
N CYS A 209 7.57 17.56 2.92
CA CYS A 209 8.15 16.37 2.29
C CYS A 209 8.13 16.39 0.76
N ASN A 210 7.26 17.19 0.14
CA ASN A 210 7.01 17.19 -1.31
C ASN A 210 8.28 17.47 -2.13
N GLY A 211 9.15 18.35 -1.66
CA GLY A 211 10.41 18.68 -2.33
C GLY A 211 11.33 17.49 -2.55
N TYR A 212 11.35 16.53 -1.62
CA TYR A 212 12.13 15.30 -1.74
C TYR A 212 11.57 14.37 -2.82
N LEU A 213 10.24 14.22 -2.87
CA LEU A 213 9.59 13.41 -3.90
C LEU A 213 9.80 13.99 -5.30
N LEU A 214 9.69 15.33 -5.45
CA LEU A 214 9.95 16.01 -6.72
C LEU A 214 11.39 15.78 -7.19
N GLN A 215 12.39 15.88 -6.31
CA GLN A 215 13.77 15.59 -6.66
C GLN A 215 13.97 14.13 -7.08
N GLN A 216 13.34 13.18 -6.39
CA GLN A 216 13.38 11.77 -6.79
C GLN A 216 12.79 11.56 -8.19
N ILE A 217 11.64 12.17 -8.51
CA ILE A 217 11.02 12.07 -9.85
C ILE A 217 11.95 12.68 -10.92
N ARG A 218 12.60 13.83 -10.63
CA ARG A 218 13.55 14.46 -11.54
C ARG A 218 14.80 13.61 -11.79
N HIS A 219 15.27 12.85 -10.81
CA HIS A 219 16.39 11.94 -10.97
C HIS A 219 16.04 10.70 -11.77
N ILE A 220 14.92 10.08 -11.43
CA ILE A 220 14.47 8.80 -12.00
C ILE A 220 13.96 9.01 -13.43
N GLN A 221 13.31 10.15 -13.71
CA GLN A 221 12.68 10.48 -15.00
C GLN A 221 11.77 9.33 -15.49
N PRO A 222 10.80 8.90 -14.67
CA PRO A 222 9.99 7.75 -15.01
C PRO A 222 9.14 8.04 -16.27
N THR A 223 8.90 7.01 -17.06
CA THR A 223 7.98 7.08 -18.20
C THR A 223 6.52 7.01 -17.75
N LEU A 224 6.28 6.42 -16.56
CA LEU A 224 4.96 6.25 -15.99
C LEU A 224 5.01 6.29 -14.46
N ILE A 225 4.04 6.98 -13.86
CA ILE A 225 3.81 7.00 -12.42
C ILE A 225 2.53 6.22 -12.09
N ILE A 226 2.56 5.40 -11.03
CA ILE A 226 1.37 4.81 -10.43
C ILE A 226 1.20 5.36 -9.01
N ALA A 227 0.11 6.10 -8.77
CA ALA A 227 -0.28 6.56 -7.44
C ALA A 227 -1.08 5.47 -6.74
N LEU A 228 -0.56 4.98 -5.60
CA LEU A 228 -1.15 3.91 -4.80
C LEU A 228 -1.97 4.48 -3.65
N GLY A 229 -3.30 4.53 -3.82
CA GLY A 229 -4.24 4.98 -2.82
C GLY A 229 -4.66 6.44 -2.94
N ARG A 230 -5.65 6.81 -2.13
CA ARG A 230 -6.29 8.12 -2.19
C ARG A 230 -5.31 9.27 -1.91
N PHE A 231 -4.57 9.19 -0.83
CA PHE A 231 -3.71 10.29 -0.41
C PHE A 231 -2.57 10.57 -1.40
N ALA A 232 -1.91 9.53 -1.91
CA ALA A 232 -0.91 9.70 -2.95
C ALA A 232 -1.52 10.34 -4.21
N ALA A 233 -2.69 9.88 -4.64
CA ALA A 233 -3.37 10.43 -5.81
C ALA A 233 -3.81 11.88 -5.60
N GLN A 234 -4.42 12.20 -4.45
CA GLN A 234 -4.87 13.56 -4.13
C GLN A 234 -3.71 14.54 -4.01
N THR A 235 -2.60 14.14 -3.39
CA THR A 235 -1.39 14.97 -3.29
C THR A 235 -0.77 15.25 -4.66
N LEU A 236 -0.60 14.22 -5.50
CA LEU A 236 0.03 14.39 -6.80
C LEU A 236 -0.86 15.14 -7.81
N LEU A 237 -2.17 15.02 -7.70
CA LEU A 237 -3.12 15.65 -8.61
C LEU A 237 -3.73 16.96 -8.07
N GLU A 238 -3.33 17.36 -6.85
CA GLU A 238 -3.82 18.56 -6.17
C GLU A 238 -5.37 18.63 -6.17
N THR A 239 -6.02 17.51 -5.81
CA THR A 239 -7.47 17.37 -5.85
C THR A 239 -8.02 16.69 -4.60
N GLU A 240 -9.27 16.95 -4.25
CA GLU A 240 -10.01 16.26 -3.20
C GLU A 240 -10.90 15.12 -3.73
N ASP A 241 -10.85 14.84 -5.02
CA ASP A 241 -11.67 13.81 -5.64
C ASP A 241 -11.45 12.43 -5.00
N SER A 242 -12.54 11.66 -4.92
CA SER A 242 -12.47 10.29 -4.42
C SER A 242 -11.66 9.39 -5.35
N ILE A 243 -11.01 8.38 -4.79
CA ILE A 243 -10.23 7.41 -5.57
C ILE A 243 -11.06 6.75 -6.68
N GLY A 244 -12.37 6.55 -6.44
CA GLY A 244 -13.28 5.98 -7.45
C GLY A 244 -13.47 6.87 -8.69
N ARG A 245 -13.32 8.18 -8.55
CA ARG A 245 -13.36 9.13 -9.68
C ARG A 245 -12.02 9.25 -10.39
N LEU A 246 -10.92 9.07 -9.66
CA LEU A 246 -9.57 9.25 -10.19
C LEU A 246 -9.04 7.99 -10.90
N ARG A 247 -9.39 6.79 -10.44
CA ARG A 247 -8.91 5.54 -11.03
C ARG A 247 -9.55 5.25 -12.40
N GLY A 248 -8.93 4.36 -13.16
CA GLY A 248 -9.39 3.96 -14.50
C GLY A 248 -9.22 5.01 -15.57
N LYS A 249 -8.49 6.08 -15.30
CA LYS A 249 -8.18 7.19 -16.21
C LYS A 249 -6.68 7.44 -16.22
N THR A 250 -6.22 8.11 -17.28
CA THR A 250 -4.85 8.63 -17.37
C THR A 250 -4.85 10.08 -16.93
N HIS A 251 -3.98 10.38 -15.99
CA HIS A 251 -3.67 11.73 -15.52
C HIS A 251 -2.26 12.11 -15.95
N SER A 252 -1.81 13.29 -15.59
CA SER A 252 -0.44 13.73 -15.78
C SER A 252 0.09 14.39 -14.50
N TYR A 253 1.35 14.12 -14.16
CA TYR A 253 2.06 14.80 -13.09
C TYR A 253 3.43 15.22 -13.58
N GLN A 254 3.74 16.52 -13.55
CA GLN A 254 5.00 17.07 -14.07
C GLN A 254 5.33 16.61 -15.50
N GLY A 255 4.30 16.50 -16.36
CA GLY A 255 4.44 16.00 -17.74
C GLY A 255 4.55 14.48 -17.88
N VAL A 256 4.63 13.74 -16.78
CA VAL A 256 4.68 12.27 -16.79
C VAL A 256 3.27 11.69 -16.70
N PRO A 257 2.89 10.71 -17.56
CA PRO A 257 1.63 9.99 -17.41
C PRO A 257 1.48 9.35 -16.03
N LEU A 258 0.29 9.51 -15.42
CA LEU A 258 -0.01 9.00 -14.08
C LEU A 258 -1.30 8.18 -14.11
N VAL A 259 -1.25 7.00 -13.50
CA VAL A 259 -2.41 6.13 -13.26
C VAL A 259 -2.64 6.01 -11.76
N VAL A 260 -3.91 6.11 -11.35
CA VAL A 260 -4.32 5.94 -9.95
C VAL A 260 -4.84 4.53 -9.74
N SER A 261 -4.39 3.87 -8.67
CA SER A 261 -4.89 2.57 -8.25
C SER A 261 -5.12 2.52 -6.73
N TYR A 262 -5.83 1.50 -6.27
CA TYR A 262 -6.04 1.28 -4.84
C TYR A 262 -4.73 0.95 -4.12
N HIS A 263 -4.62 1.41 -2.88
CA HIS A 263 -3.50 1.06 -2.01
C HIS A 263 -3.55 -0.44 -1.64
N PRO A 264 -2.44 -1.19 -1.69
CA PRO A 264 -2.43 -2.61 -1.36
C PRO A 264 -2.99 -2.94 0.03
N ALA A 265 -2.76 -2.08 1.04
CA ALA A 265 -3.35 -2.25 2.38
C ALA A 265 -4.89 -2.18 2.37
N TYR A 266 -5.49 -1.38 1.50
CA TYR A 266 -6.94 -1.36 1.29
C TYR A 266 -7.42 -2.67 0.65
N LEU A 267 -6.72 -3.17 -0.35
CA LEU A 267 -7.07 -4.40 -1.07
C LEU A 267 -6.98 -5.67 -0.18
N LEU A 268 -6.17 -5.65 0.87
CA LEU A 268 -6.13 -6.74 1.86
C LEU A 268 -7.45 -6.84 2.66
N ARG A 269 -8.13 -5.72 2.86
CA ARG A 269 -9.43 -5.64 3.56
C ARG A 269 -10.63 -5.73 2.62
N ASN A 270 -10.45 -5.35 1.35
CA ASN A 270 -11.50 -5.25 0.35
C ASN A 270 -11.12 -6.09 -0.88
N GLN A 271 -11.25 -7.42 -0.73
CA GLN A 271 -10.84 -8.39 -1.75
C GLN A 271 -11.48 -8.18 -3.14
N PRO A 272 -12.79 -7.84 -3.27
CA PRO A 272 -13.43 -7.63 -4.57
C PRO A 272 -12.77 -6.52 -5.41
N ASP A 273 -12.19 -5.51 -4.76
CA ASP A 273 -11.55 -4.39 -5.46
C ASP A 273 -10.18 -4.74 -6.06
N LYS A 274 -9.64 -5.94 -5.80
CA LYS A 274 -8.44 -6.44 -6.48
C LYS A 274 -8.62 -6.51 -8.00
N ALA A 275 -9.80 -6.88 -8.47
CA ALA A 275 -10.11 -6.90 -9.90
C ALA A 275 -10.00 -5.51 -10.52
N LYS A 276 -10.44 -4.47 -9.80
CA LYS A 276 -10.33 -3.08 -10.24
C LYS A 276 -8.87 -2.61 -10.26
N ALA A 277 -8.07 -2.94 -9.23
CA ALA A 277 -6.65 -2.63 -9.20
C ALA A 277 -5.89 -3.34 -10.35
N TRP A 278 -6.29 -4.55 -10.71
CA TRP A 278 -5.75 -5.25 -11.87
C TRP A 278 -6.04 -4.50 -13.17
N GLN A 279 -7.27 -3.99 -13.36
CA GLN A 279 -7.61 -3.15 -14.51
C GLN A 279 -6.73 -1.89 -14.60
N ASP A 280 -6.42 -1.26 -13.45
CA ASP A 280 -5.54 -0.09 -13.40
C ASP A 280 -4.11 -0.46 -13.83
N LEU A 281 -3.59 -1.61 -13.42
CA LEU A 281 -2.28 -2.10 -13.87
C LEU A 281 -2.25 -2.41 -15.37
N LEU A 282 -3.33 -2.97 -15.92
CA LEU A 282 -3.44 -3.21 -17.37
C LEU A 282 -3.48 -1.88 -18.14
N LEU A 283 -4.19 -0.86 -17.63
CA LEU A 283 -4.19 0.48 -18.19
C LEU A 283 -2.77 1.07 -18.17
N ALA A 284 -2.08 0.98 -17.03
CA ALA A 284 -0.71 1.44 -16.87
C ALA A 284 0.24 0.79 -17.89
N ARG A 285 0.14 -0.53 -18.08
CA ARG A 285 0.91 -1.26 -19.11
C ARG A 285 0.61 -0.80 -20.53
N LYS A 286 -0.65 -0.51 -20.84
CA LYS A 286 -1.04 0.01 -22.14
C LYS A 286 -0.38 1.37 -22.42
N ILE A 287 -0.48 2.29 -21.47
CA ILE A 287 0.13 3.64 -21.56
C ILE A 287 1.65 3.53 -21.72
N PHE A 288 2.29 2.71 -20.90
CA PHE A 288 3.73 2.50 -20.93
C PHE A 288 4.24 2.00 -22.29
N ARG A 289 3.51 1.06 -22.92
CA ARG A 289 3.85 0.56 -24.27
C ARG A 289 3.73 1.66 -25.31
N GLN A 290 2.71 2.49 -25.22
CA GLN A 290 2.50 3.62 -26.14
C GLN A 290 3.61 4.67 -26.02
N ALA A 291 4.04 4.99 -24.80
CA ALA A 291 5.13 5.93 -24.54
C ALA A 291 6.53 5.39 -24.94
N GLY A 292 6.69 4.08 -25.09
CA GLY A 292 7.96 3.46 -25.51
C GLY A 292 8.06 3.18 -27.02
N SER A 293 7.03 3.53 -27.78
CA SER A 293 6.95 3.33 -29.24
C SER A 293 7.22 4.61 -30.04
N CYS A 294 7.63 5.70 -29.36
CA CYS A 294 8.03 6.97 -29.99
C CYS A 294 9.55 7.12 -30.02
#